data_f94236ae656dd7a8376d7ce27d69ca9a
#
_entry.id   f94236ae656dd7a8376d7ce27d69ca9a
#
_cell.length_a   1.000
_cell.length_b   1.000
_cell.length_c   1.000
_cell.angle_alpha   90.00
_cell.angle_beta   90.00
_cell.angle_gamma   90.00
#
_symmetry.space_group_name_H-M   'P 1'
#
loop_
_entity.id
_entity.type
_entity.pdbx_description
1 polymer ?
#
loop_
_entity_poly.entity_id
_entity_poly.type
_entity_poly.pdbx_seq_one_letter_code
_entity_poly.pdbx_strand_id
1 'polypeptide(L)'
;MFKRIHLIVMDSVGIGSAPDAASFGDYDVDTLGHIAESTGGLHMPVMGSLGLANIRPFEGIQPAAQPRGFYGRMQEASSGKDTMTGHWELMGLRIDTPFRVFENGFPQELIDRIEQHTGRKVIGNKAASGTEIIDELGEEHVRTGALIVYTSADSVLQIAAHEEVVPLPELYSICEFCREITLEDPYMLGRIIARPFIGQPGSFKRTAGRHDYALKPFQPTVMNTLKDSGLDVVAIGKISDIFDGEGVTRSIRTASNSEGMERLTEVCGESFTGISFLNLVDFDALYGHRRDPKGYGQALEEYDAQLPAVLDKLTEDDLLIVTADHGNDPTYSGTDHTREFVPLIVYSPRFKEGRELPLRLTFADVGATVADNFGVKLPEHGKSFLKELSAE
;
A
#
# COMPACT_ATOMS: atom_id res chain seq x y z
N MET A 1 3.08 14.60 -24.25
CA MET A 1 3.07 14.92 -22.80
C MET A 1 1.64 15.01 -22.33
N PHE A 2 1.33 14.43 -21.18
CA PHE A 2 0.04 14.53 -20.50
C PHE A 2 0.12 15.64 -19.45
N LYS A 3 -0.97 16.37 -19.26
CA LYS A 3 -1.07 17.42 -18.24
C LYS A 3 -1.25 16.84 -16.85
N ARG A 4 -2.00 15.73 -16.76
CA ARG A 4 -2.26 15.03 -15.50
C ARG A 4 -2.03 13.52 -15.67
N ILE A 5 -1.47 12.91 -14.64
CA ILE A 5 -1.37 11.46 -14.54
C ILE A 5 -2.12 11.03 -13.28
N HIS A 6 -3.06 10.11 -13.44
CA HIS A 6 -3.83 9.54 -12.35
C HIS A 6 -3.33 8.10 -12.12
N LEU A 7 -2.78 7.84 -10.94
CA LEU A 7 -2.26 6.53 -10.55
C LEU A 7 -3.18 5.90 -9.51
N ILE A 8 -3.74 4.74 -9.84
CA ILE A 8 -4.53 3.90 -8.93
C ILE A 8 -3.68 2.68 -8.56
N VAL A 9 -3.49 2.49 -7.27
CA VAL A 9 -2.94 1.24 -6.72
C VAL A 9 -4.07 0.45 -6.07
N MET A 10 -4.38 -0.70 -6.68
CA MET A 10 -5.23 -1.73 -6.10
C MET A 10 -4.38 -2.51 -5.09
N ASP A 11 -4.37 -2.07 -3.84
CA ASP A 11 -3.48 -2.60 -2.80
C ASP A 11 -3.60 -4.12 -2.70
N SER A 12 -2.48 -4.81 -2.89
CA SER A 12 -2.34 -6.26 -2.86
C SER A 12 -2.94 -7.08 -4.02
N VAL A 13 -3.37 -6.47 -5.12
CA VAL A 13 -3.94 -7.23 -6.25
C VAL A 13 -2.84 -7.78 -7.17
N GLY A 14 -2.16 -8.82 -6.69
CA GLY A 14 -1.20 -9.60 -7.50
C GLY A 14 -1.87 -10.44 -8.58
N ILE A 15 -1.08 -10.86 -9.56
CA ILE A 15 -1.54 -11.63 -10.73
C ILE A 15 -0.65 -12.85 -11.03
N GLY A 16 -0.23 -13.53 -9.98
CA GLY A 16 0.53 -14.77 -10.07
C GLY A 16 1.98 -14.63 -9.60
N SER A 17 2.55 -15.75 -9.18
CA SER A 17 3.88 -15.85 -8.59
C SER A 17 4.93 -15.10 -9.39
N ALA A 18 5.69 -14.23 -8.73
CA ALA A 18 6.90 -13.66 -9.30
C ALA A 18 8.01 -14.72 -9.41
N PRO A 19 9.02 -14.53 -10.29
CA PRO A 19 10.09 -15.51 -10.46
C PRO A 19 10.88 -15.83 -9.19
N ASP A 20 10.94 -14.88 -8.26
CA ASP A 20 11.63 -14.98 -6.98
C ASP A 20 10.69 -15.30 -5.79
N ALA A 21 9.42 -15.59 -6.03
CA ALA A 21 8.43 -15.88 -4.99
C ALA A 21 8.87 -17.01 -4.04
N ALA A 22 9.50 -18.04 -4.55
CA ALA A 22 10.00 -19.14 -3.75
C ALA A 22 11.05 -18.72 -2.69
N SER A 23 11.83 -17.66 -2.95
CA SER A 23 12.79 -17.11 -1.99
C SER A 23 12.12 -16.40 -0.80
N PHE A 24 10.83 -16.03 -0.97
CA PHE A 24 9.97 -15.48 0.08
C PHE A 24 9.11 -16.55 0.76
N GLY A 25 9.25 -17.81 0.37
CA GLY A 25 8.42 -18.91 0.86
C GLY A 25 7.03 -18.98 0.20
N ASP A 26 6.81 -18.20 -0.85
CA ASP A 26 5.55 -18.11 -1.55
C ASP A 26 5.56 -19.08 -2.74
N TYR A 27 4.67 -20.07 -2.71
CA TYR A 27 4.56 -21.09 -3.73
C TYR A 27 3.14 -21.11 -4.28
N ASP A 28 3.02 -21.09 -5.61
CA ASP A 28 1.72 -21.15 -6.29
C ASP A 28 0.72 -20.09 -5.82
N VAL A 29 1.23 -18.85 -5.63
CA VAL A 29 0.42 -17.70 -5.22
C VAL A 29 -0.12 -16.97 -6.45
N ASP A 30 -1.38 -16.56 -6.37
CA ASP A 30 -2.09 -15.88 -7.46
C ASP A 30 -3.33 -15.16 -6.94
N THR A 31 -3.13 -13.98 -6.38
CA THR A 31 -4.20 -13.24 -5.71
C THR A 31 -5.45 -13.13 -6.59
N LEU A 32 -5.36 -12.51 -7.76
CA LEU A 32 -6.52 -12.30 -8.63
C LEU A 32 -7.05 -13.61 -9.22
N GLY A 33 -6.17 -14.52 -9.63
CA GLY A 33 -6.56 -15.80 -10.22
C GLY A 33 -7.31 -16.67 -9.22
N HIS A 34 -6.78 -16.87 -8.02
CA HIS A 34 -7.41 -17.68 -6.98
C HIS A 34 -8.70 -17.06 -6.44
N ILE A 35 -8.81 -15.72 -6.38
CA ILE A 35 -10.08 -15.06 -6.07
C ILE A 35 -11.11 -15.39 -7.14
N ALA A 36 -10.76 -15.25 -8.43
CA ALA A 36 -11.64 -15.55 -9.54
C ALA A 36 -12.13 -17.01 -9.50
N GLU A 37 -11.25 -17.96 -9.28
CA GLU A 37 -11.58 -19.38 -9.14
C GLU A 37 -12.48 -19.66 -7.93
N SER A 38 -12.15 -19.07 -6.77
CA SER A 38 -12.90 -19.27 -5.51
C SER A 38 -14.32 -18.73 -5.56
N THR A 39 -14.56 -17.72 -6.40
CA THR A 39 -15.88 -17.08 -6.55
C THR A 39 -16.68 -17.61 -7.74
N GLY A 40 -16.10 -18.50 -8.55
CA GLY A 40 -16.73 -19.01 -9.78
C GLY A 40 -16.74 -17.99 -10.92
N GLY A 41 -15.76 -17.11 -10.92
CA GLY A 41 -15.54 -16.04 -11.91
C GLY A 41 -15.83 -14.65 -11.39
N LEU A 42 -15.03 -13.69 -11.85
CA LEU A 42 -15.18 -12.27 -11.52
C LEU A 42 -15.82 -11.49 -12.68
N HIS A 43 -16.78 -10.64 -12.34
CA HIS A 43 -17.40 -9.73 -13.30
C HIS A 43 -16.72 -8.35 -13.29
N MET A 44 -15.67 -8.19 -14.11
CA MET A 44 -14.91 -6.95 -14.24
C MET A 44 -14.83 -6.49 -15.71
N PRO A 45 -15.97 -6.12 -16.33
CA PRO A 45 -16.02 -5.81 -17.75
C PRO A 45 -15.22 -4.55 -18.12
N VAL A 46 -15.09 -3.58 -17.24
CA VAL A 46 -14.36 -2.34 -17.52
C VAL A 46 -12.86 -2.61 -17.56
N MET A 47 -12.31 -3.26 -16.52
CA MET A 47 -10.90 -3.67 -16.51
C MET A 47 -10.60 -4.67 -17.64
N GLY A 48 -11.52 -5.57 -17.95
CA GLY A 48 -11.45 -6.44 -19.12
C GLY A 48 -11.31 -5.66 -20.42
N SER A 49 -12.14 -4.62 -20.63
CA SER A 49 -12.06 -3.75 -21.80
C SER A 49 -10.76 -2.96 -21.92
N LEU A 50 -10.11 -2.69 -20.79
CA LEU A 50 -8.81 -2.01 -20.73
C LEU A 50 -7.63 -2.97 -20.98
N GLY A 51 -7.86 -4.28 -20.97
CA GLY A 51 -6.85 -5.28 -21.29
C GLY A 51 -6.38 -6.17 -20.12
N LEU A 52 -7.05 -6.16 -18.96
CA LEU A 52 -6.63 -6.96 -17.81
C LEU A 52 -6.51 -8.45 -18.15
N ALA A 53 -7.56 -9.04 -18.77
CA ALA A 53 -7.54 -10.45 -19.16
C ALA A 53 -6.70 -10.73 -20.42
N ASN A 54 -6.17 -9.69 -21.08
CA ASN A 54 -5.21 -9.83 -22.16
C ASN A 54 -3.78 -10.05 -21.63
N ILE A 55 -3.49 -9.68 -20.37
CA ILE A 55 -2.23 -10.01 -19.71
C ILE A 55 -2.12 -11.53 -19.54
N ARG A 56 -3.17 -12.14 -19.03
CA ARG A 56 -3.39 -13.57 -18.93
C ARG A 56 -4.88 -13.85 -18.64
N PRO A 57 -5.36 -15.09 -18.86
CA PRO A 57 -6.74 -15.46 -18.54
C PRO A 57 -7.03 -15.39 -17.04
N PHE A 58 -8.24 -14.89 -16.70
CA PHE A 58 -8.85 -14.95 -15.37
C PHE A 58 -10.29 -15.43 -15.52
N GLU A 59 -10.75 -16.29 -14.61
CA GLU A 59 -12.11 -16.81 -14.68
C GLU A 59 -13.14 -15.67 -14.56
N GLY A 60 -14.09 -15.62 -15.47
CA GLY A 60 -15.14 -14.59 -15.53
C GLY A 60 -14.77 -13.29 -16.22
N ILE A 61 -13.47 -12.95 -16.35
CA ILE A 61 -13.02 -11.73 -17.05
C ILE A 61 -12.67 -12.05 -18.48
N GLN A 62 -13.38 -11.45 -19.41
CA GLN A 62 -13.17 -11.70 -20.84
C GLN A 62 -12.02 -10.83 -21.39
N PRO A 63 -11.08 -11.41 -22.16
CA PRO A 63 -10.10 -10.62 -22.87
C PRO A 63 -10.77 -9.77 -23.95
N ALA A 64 -10.30 -8.54 -24.12
CA ALA A 64 -10.79 -7.65 -25.16
C ALA A 64 -10.18 -8.00 -26.52
N ALA A 65 -11.00 -8.10 -27.56
CA ALA A 65 -10.49 -8.27 -28.93
C ALA A 65 -9.69 -7.04 -29.41
N GLN A 66 -10.10 -5.86 -28.94
CA GLN A 66 -9.41 -4.58 -29.14
C GLN A 66 -9.32 -3.86 -27.79
N PRO A 67 -8.27 -4.08 -27.01
CA PRO A 67 -8.09 -3.43 -25.73
C PRO A 67 -8.02 -1.91 -25.87
N ARG A 68 -8.71 -1.19 -25.00
CA ARG A 68 -8.71 0.27 -24.98
C ARG A 68 -7.46 0.84 -24.32
N GLY A 69 -6.81 0.06 -23.46
CA GLY A 69 -5.59 0.43 -22.73
C GLY A 69 -4.38 -0.39 -23.16
N PHE A 70 -3.21 0.15 -22.90
CA PHE A 70 -2.00 -0.65 -22.90
C PHE A 70 -1.99 -1.52 -21.66
N TYR A 71 -1.51 -2.75 -21.78
CA TYR A 71 -1.56 -3.73 -20.71
C TYR A 71 -0.26 -4.51 -20.62
N GLY A 72 0.10 -4.92 -19.44
CA GLY A 72 1.28 -5.71 -19.16
C GLY A 72 1.36 -6.05 -17.69
N ARG A 73 2.51 -6.51 -17.26
CA ARG A 73 2.78 -6.84 -15.86
C ARG A 73 4.14 -6.34 -15.43
N MET A 74 4.28 -6.12 -14.13
CA MET A 74 5.53 -5.69 -13.51
C MET A 74 5.97 -6.68 -12.45
N GLN A 75 7.29 -6.81 -12.30
CA GLN A 75 7.95 -7.53 -11.23
C GLN A 75 8.54 -6.53 -10.27
N GLU A 76 8.41 -6.74 -8.98
CA GLU A 76 9.09 -5.94 -7.96
C GLU A 76 10.58 -6.26 -7.93
N ALA A 77 11.42 -5.22 -7.91
CA ALA A 77 12.88 -5.37 -7.81
C ALA A 77 13.39 -5.21 -6.38
N SER A 78 12.61 -4.56 -5.51
CA SER A 78 12.94 -4.41 -4.10
C SER A 78 12.90 -5.73 -3.35
N SER A 79 13.61 -5.80 -2.21
CA SER A 79 13.74 -7.01 -1.40
C SER A 79 12.60 -7.24 -0.41
N GLY A 80 11.53 -6.43 -0.46
CA GLY A 80 10.32 -6.59 0.35
C GLY A 80 9.13 -7.09 -0.45
N LYS A 81 8.01 -7.27 0.21
CA LYS A 81 6.69 -7.55 -0.39
C LYS A 81 5.57 -6.86 0.39
N ASP A 82 5.88 -5.72 0.98
CA ASP A 82 4.97 -4.92 1.80
C ASP A 82 4.57 -3.63 1.10
N THR A 83 3.48 -3.03 1.58
CA THR A 83 2.88 -1.82 1.01
C THR A 83 3.87 -0.66 0.87
N MET A 84 4.72 -0.41 1.88
CA MET A 84 5.69 0.70 1.82
C MET A 84 6.71 0.44 0.73
N THR A 85 7.28 -0.78 0.69
CA THR A 85 8.27 -1.19 -0.30
C THR A 85 7.74 -1.04 -1.71
N GLY A 86 6.55 -1.58 -2.00
CA GLY A 86 5.95 -1.50 -3.34
C GLY A 86 5.64 -0.07 -3.77
N HIS A 87 5.05 0.74 -2.89
CA HIS A 87 4.73 2.14 -3.20
C HIS A 87 5.98 3.01 -3.38
N TRP A 88 7.02 2.82 -2.55
CA TRP A 88 8.26 3.56 -2.72
C TRP A 88 8.95 3.19 -4.03
N GLU A 89 8.93 1.90 -4.41
CA GLU A 89 9.48 1.48 -5.69
C GLU A 89 8.69 2.05 -6.87
N LEU A 90 7.34 2.10 -6.81
CA LEU A 90 6.52 2.78 -7.81
C LEU A 90 6.97 4.23 -8.05
N MET A 91 7.45 4.91 -7.01
CA MET A 91 7.96 6.28 -7.11
C MET A 91 9.49 6.36 -7.27
N GLY A 92 10.14 5.27 -7.70
CA GLY A 92 11.54 5.25 -8.11
C GLY A 92 12.55 4.95 -7.02
N LEU A 93 12.10 4.59 -5.80
CA LEU A 93 12.98 4.28 -4.67
C LEU A 93 13.02 2.77 -4.42
N ARG A 94 14.11 2.13 -4.85
CA ARG A 94 14.33 0.69 -4.61
C ARG A 94 14.82 0.44 -3.19
N ILE A 95 14.32 -0.62 -2.56
CA ILE A 95 14.68 -1.06 -1.23
C ILE A 95 15.47 -2.37 -1.32
N ASP A 96 16.75 -2.33 -0.98
CA ASP A 96 17.63 -3.51 -1.02
C ASP A 96 17.63 -4.27 0.31
N THR A 97 17.32 -3.62 1.42
CA THR A 97 17.18 -4.23 2.75
C THR A 97 15.72 -4.21 3.17
N PRO A 98 15.06 -5.37 3.31
CA PRO A 98 13.64 -5.42 3.67
C PRO A 98 13.41 -4.92 5.10
N PHE A 99 12.24 -4.36 5.36
CA PHE A 99 11.81 -4.03 6.71
C PHE A 99 11.73 -5.31 7.56
N ARG A 100 12.05 -5.17 8.84
CA ARG A 100 12.03 -6.31 9.76
C ARG A 100 10.60 -6.62 10.21
N VAL A 101 10.30 -7.90 10.28
CA VAL A 101 9.07 -8.45 10.86
C VAL A 101 9.46 -9.35 12.03
N PHE A 102 8.75 -9.24 13.15
CA PHE A 102 9.07 -9.95 14.39
C PHE A 102 7.89 -10.81 14.82
N GLU A 103 7.60 -11.87 14.07
CA GLU A 103 6.42 -12.75 14.26
C GLU A 103 6.31 -13.32 15.69
N ASN A 104 7.44 -13.54 16.36
CA ASN A 104 7.51 -14.09 17.72
C ASN A 104 7.74 -13.02 18.80
N GLY A 105 7.57 -11.74 18.47
CA GLY A 105 7.91 -10.62 19.35
C GLY A 105 9.34 -10.11 19.14
N PHE A 106 9.62 -8.95 19.70
CA PHE A 106 10.88 -8.24 19.52
C PHE A 106 12.02 -8.88 20.33
N PRO A 107 13.27 -8.78 19.86
CA PRO A 107 14.45 -9.21 20.62
C PRO A 107 14.50 -8.53 21.99
N GLN A 108 14.97 -9.26 23.00
CA GLN A 108 15.03 -8.77 24.37
C GLN A 108 15.87 -7.49 24.51
N GLU A 109 16.92 -7.34 23.71
CA GLU A 109 17.75 -6.14 23.69
C GLU A 109 16.95 -4.88 23.31
N LEU A 110 16.03 -4.97 22.36
CA LEU A 110 15.15 -3.86 22.01
C LEU A 110 14.17 -3.53 23.14
N ILE A 111 13.60 -4.57 23.77
CA ILE A 111 12.72 -4.41 24.93
C ILE A 111 13.47 -3.75 26.10
N ASP A 112 14.68 -4.19 26.40
CA ASP A 112 15.52 -3.63 27.48
C ASP A 112 15.81 -2.14 27.24
N ARG A 113 16.08 -1.74 26.00
CA ARG A 113 16.27 -0.31 25.65
C ARG A 113 15.00 0.52 25.90
N ILE A 114 13.82 -0.02 25.59
CA ILE A 114 12.53 0.64 25.85
C ILE A 114 12.32 0.77 27.37
N GLU A 115 12.50 -0.33 28.11
CA GLU A 115 12.36 -0.32 29.58
C GLU A 115 13.33 0.65 30.24
N GLN A 116 14.58 0.68 29.80
CA GLN A 116 15.60 1.58 30.35
C GLN A 116 15.25 3.05 30.11
N HIS A 117 14.78 3.38 28.88
CA HIS A 117 14.42 4.75 28.54
C HIS A 117 13.17 5.24 29.29
N THR A 118 12.16 4.37 29.39
CA THR A 118 10.85 4.74 29.94
C THR A 118 10.75 4.58 31.46
N GLY A 119 11.62 3.78 32.06
CA GLY A 119 11.49 3.34 33.44
C GLY A 119 10.29 2.43 33.71
N ARG A 120 9.60 1.98 32.65
CA ARG A 120 8.42 1.12 32.71
C ARG A 120 8.75 -0.27 32.21
N LYS A 121 8.18 -1.30 32.83
CA LYS A 121 8.27 -2.67 32.30
C LYS A 121 7.45 -2.81 31.02
N VAL A 122 7.85 -3.77 30.20
CA VAL A 122 7.12 -4.17 28.98
C VAL A 122 6.41 -5.49 29.24
N ILE A 123 5.14 -5.54 28.87
CA ILE A 123 4.31 -6.75 28.84
C ILE A 123 3.77 -6.97 27.42
N GLY A 124 3.40 -8.21 27.11
CA GLY A 124 2.95 -8.62 25.79
C GLY A 124 4.09 -9.17 24.95
N ASN A 125 4.80 -8.32 24.23
CA ASN A 125 5.91 -8.66 23.32
C ASN A 125 5.63 -9.90 22.45
N LYS A 126 4.49 -9.86 21.74
CA LYS A 126 4.02 -10.93 20.84
C LYS A 126 3.23 -10.36 19.67
N ALA A 127 3.02 -11.19 18.65
CA ALA A 127 2.04 -10.86 17.61
C ALA A 127 0.61 -11.00 18.18
N ALA A 128 -0.21 -9.98 18.01
CA ALA A 128 -1.59 -9.95 18.48
C ALA A 128 -2.47 -8.94 17.75
N SER A 129 -3.77 -9.16 17.79
CA SER A 129 -4.74 -8.13 17.45
C SER A 129 -4.76 -7.08 18.57
N GLY A 130 -4.83 -5.81 18.19
CA GLY A 130 -4.80 -4.73 19.19
C GLY A 130 -6.06 -4.65 20.06
N THR A 131 -7.16 -5.32 19.72
CA THR A 131 -8.34 -5.42 20.56
C THR A 131 -8.15 -6.52 21.60
N GLU A 132 -7.74 -7.70 21.15
CA GLU A 132 -7.52 -8.87 22.00
C GLU A 132 -6.42 -8.61 23.05
N ILE A 133 -5.31 -7.98 22.66
CA ILE A 133 -4.21 -7.74 23.61
C ILE A 133 -4.57 -6.71 24.70
N ILE A 134 -5.45 -5.76 24.39
CA ILE A 134 -5.95 -4.80 25.40
C ILE A 134 -6.89 -5.52 26.37
N ASP A 135 -7.74 -6.41 25.89
CA ASP A 135 -8.61 -7.21 26.76
C ASP A 135 -7.81 -8.18 27.63
N GLU A 136 -6.72 -8.76 27.11
CA GLU A 136 -5.84 -9.68 27.82
C GLU A 136 -4.97 -9.00 28.89
N LEU A 137 -4.34 -7.87 28.54
CA LEU A 137 -3.26 -7.25 29.34
C LEU A 137 -3.64 -5.87 29.92
N GLY A 138 -4.80 -5.32 29.56
CA GLY A 138 -5.19 -3.99 29.99
C GLY A 138 -5.30 -3.84 31.51
N GLU A 139 -5.82 -4.84 32.23
CA GLU A 139 -5.91 -4.83 33.69
C GLU A 139 -4.52 -4.82 34.33
N GLU A 140 -3.60 -5.65 33.84
CA GLU A 140 -2.22 -5.67 34.33
C GLU A 140 -1.52 -4.34 34.07
N HIS A 141 -1.69 -3.77 32.87
CA HIS A 141 -1.18 -2.44 32.52
C HIS A 141 -1.68 -1.36 33.49
N VAL A 142 -2.98 -1.30 33.75
CA VAL A 142 -3.57 -0.31 34.66
C VAL A 142 -3.01 -0.47 36.08
N ARG A 143 -2.86 -1.69 36.56
CA ARG A 143 -2.37 -2.00 37.90
C ARG A 143 -0.87 -1.71 38.06
N THR A 144 -0.05 -1.97 37.05
CA THR A 144 1.43 -1.95 37.16
C THR A 144 2.07 -0.75 36.49
N GLY A 145 1.40 -0.10 35.55
CA GLY A 145 1.97 0.93 34.69
C GLY A 145 2.93 0.38 33.59
N ALA A 146 2.99 -0.96 33.43
CA ALA A 146 3.79 -1.58 32.37
C ALA A 146 3.22 -1.29 30.98
N LEU A 147 4.09 -1.07 30.00
CA LEU A 147 3.67 -0.81 28.61
C LEU A 147 3.25 -2.10 27.91
N ILE A 148 2.12 -2.09 27.22
CA ILE A 148 1.72 -3.21 26.35
C ILE A 148 2.39 -3.01 24.99
N VAL A 149 3.46 -3.75 24.72
CA VAL A 149 4.18 -3.74 23.42
C VAL A 149 3.83 -4.99 22.66
N TYR A 150 3.46 -4.84 21.39
CA TYR A 150 3.06 -5.95 20.54
C TYR A 150 3.33 -5.65 19.06
N THR A 151 3.27 -6.66 18.22
CA THR A 151 3.44 -6.58 16.76
C THR A 151 2.27 -7.22 16.02
N SER A 152 2.38 -7.33 14.71
CA SER A 152 1.48 -8.06 13.82
C SER A 152 2.27 -8.74 12.71
N ALA A 153 1.63 -9.19 11.65
CA ALA A 153 2.29 -9.70 10.46
C ALA A 153 3.08 -8.61 9.68
N ASP A 154 2.76 -7.35 9.92
CA ASP A 154 3.46 -6.22 9.31
C ASP A 154 4.73 -5.83 10.09
N SER A 155 5.58 -5.00 9.45
CA SER A 155 6.75 -4.40 10.08
C SER A 155 6.36 -3.25 11.02
N VAL A 156 5.79 -3.58 12.17
CA VAL A 156 5.26 -2.60 13.12
C VAL A 156 5.60 -2.93 14.56
N LEU A 157 5.89 -1.89 15.35
CA LEU A 157 5.91 -1.95 16.83
C LEU A 157 4.75 -1.08 17.33
N GLN A 158 3.86 -1.68 18.11
CA GLN A 158 2.67 -1.02 18.62
C GLN A 158 2.73 -0.96 20.14
N ILE A 159 2.37 0.19 20.70
CA ILE A 159 2.30 0.42 22.14
C ILE A 159 0.88 0.80 22.51
N ALA A 160 0.19 -0.10 23.22
CA ALA A 160 -1.10 0.19 23.79
C ALA A 160 -0.94 0.68 25.25
N ALA A 161 -1.60 1.77 25.59
CA ALA A 161 -1.56 2.33 26.92
C ALA A 161 -2.89 3.04 27.30
N HIS A 162 -3.30 2.89 28.54
CA HIS A 162 -4.47 3.59 29.09
C HIS A 162 -4.13 5.06 29.36
N GLU A 163 -4.96 5.98 28.88
CA GLU A 163 -4.67 7.42 28.91
C GLU A 163 -4.49 8.00 30.33
N GLU A 164 -5.12 7.40 31.34
CA GLU A 164 -4.96 7.79 32.74
C GLU A 164 -3.68 7.22 33.40
N VAL A 165 -3.04 6.20 32.79
CA VAL A 165 -1.82 5.55 33.30
C VAL A 165 -0.58 6.07 32.59
N VAL A 166 -0.69 6.24 31.28
CA VAL A 166 0.34 6.84 30.41
C VAL A 166 -0.36 7.92 29.59
N PRO A 167 -0.28 9.18 30.01
CA PRO A 167 -0.89 10.29 29.28
C PRO A 167 -0.42 10.37 27.82
N LEU A 168 -1.25 10.84 26.90
CA LEU A 168 -0.94 10.91 25.47
C LEU A 168 0.43 11.54 25.16
N PRO A 169 0.85 12.67 25.79
CA PRO A 169 2.16 13.23 25.51
C PRO A 169 3.31 12.30 25.87
N GLU A 170 3.18 11.53 26.97
CA GLU A 170 4.19 10.53 27.35
C GLU A 170 4.20 9.35 26.39
N LEU A 171 3.03 8.82 25.99
CA LEU A 171 2.93 7.74 25.02
C LEU A 171 3.55 8.15 23.68
N TYR A 172 3.29 9.37 23.22
CA TYR A 172 3.88 9.89 21.98
C TYR A 172 5.41 10.00 22.07
N SER A 173 5.91 10.53 23.18
CA SER A 173 7.37 10.62 23.42
C SER A 173 8.04 9.24 23.44
N ILE A 174 7.38 8.23 24.01
CA ILE A 174 7.86 6.85 23.99
C ILE A 174 7.91 6.31 22.57
N CYS A 175 6.88 6.54 21.78
CA CYS A 175 6.82 6.11 20.39
C CYS A 175 7.87 6.81 19.52
N GLU A 176 8.12 8.10 19.73
CA GLU A 176 9.20 8.84 19.07
C GLU A 176 10.56 8.23 19.38
N PHE A 177 10.85 7.93 20.64
CA PHE A 177 12.06 7.21 21.02
C PHE A 177 12.16 5.83 20.34
N CYS A 178 11.06 5.06 20.33
CA CYS A 178 11.04 3.77 19.63
C CYS A 178 11.29 3.95 18.12
N ARG A 179 10.79 5.03 17.51
CA ARG A 179 11.08 5.35 16.11
C ARG A 179 12.57 5.60 15.87
N GLU A 180 13.21 6.39 16.73
CA GLU A 180 14.64 6.69 16.61
C GLU A 180 15.52 5.43 16.68
N ILE A 181 15.24 4.51 17.61
CA ILE A 181 16.05 3.31 17.80
C ILE A 181 15.75 2.16 16.82
N THR A 182 14.80 2.36 15.91
CA THR A 182 14.38 1.36 14.92
C THR A 182 14.46 1.87 13.46
N LEU A 183 15.26 2.91 13.24
CA LEU A 183 15.48 3.48 11.90
C LEU A 183 16.35 2.59 11.01
N GLU A 184 17.22 1.78 11.61
CA GLU A 184 18.25 1.01 10.91
C GLU A 184 18.31 -0.44 11.44
N ASP A 185 19.04 -1.30 10.73
CA ASP A 185 19.33 -2.64 11.18
C ASP A 185 20.00 -2.65 12.58
N PRO A 186 19.74 -3.67 13.39
CA PRO A 186 18.96 -4.88 13.08
C PRO A 186 17.43 -4.75 13.27
N TYR A 187 16.91 -3.56 13.58
CA TYR A 187 15.52 -3.35 13.99
C TYR A 187 14.69 -2.52 12.99
N MET A 188 15.18 -2.24 11.79
CA MET A 188 14.50 -1.36 10.84
C MET A 188 13.01 -1.72 10.66
N LEU A 189 12.15 -0.98 11.36
CA LEU A 189 10.70 -1.15 11.35
C LEU A 189 10.02 -0.11 10.46
N GLY A 190 9.01 -0.55 9.72
CA GLY A 190 8.21 0.33 8.87
C GLY A 190 7.42 1.38 9.66
N ARG A 191 6.85 1.01 10.80
CA ARG A 191 6.01 1.89 11.63
C ARG A 191 6.14 1.63 13.12
N ILE A 192 6.03 2.71 13.91
CA ILE A 192 5.74 2.67 15.34
C ILE A 192 4.34 3.24 15.53
N ILE A 193 3.49 2.61 16.32
CA ILE A 193 2.10 3.01 16.48
C ILE A 193 1.74 3.22 17.95
N ALA A 194 1.35 4.44 18.30
CA ALA A 194 0.70 4.73 19.56
C ALA A 194 -0.78 4.32 19.51
N ARG A 195 -1.21 3.48 20.46
CA ARG A 195 -2.59 2.98 20.54
C ARG A 195 -3.18 3.23 21.91
N PRO A 196 -3.59 4.46 22.21
CA PRO A 196 -4.22 4.79 23.47
C PRO A 196 -5.60 4.15 23.61
N PHE A 197 -5.97 3.83 24.84
CA PHE A 197 -7.28 3.30 25.20
C PHE A 197 -7.76 3.87 26.53
N ILE A 198 -9.04 3.70 26.81
CA ILE A 198 -9.73 4.10 28.04
C ILE A 198 -10.68 2.99 28.50
N GLY A 199 -11.27 3.13 29.66
CA GLY A 199 -12.29 2.24 30.20
C GLY A 199 -11.82 1.45 31.40
N GLN A 200 -12.53 0.39 31.70
CA GLN A 200 -12.28 -0.50 32.85
C GLN A 200 -12.13 -1.94 32.38
N PRO A 201 -11.54 -2.83 33.17
CA PRO A 201 -11.44 -4.26 32.84
C PRO A 201 -12.77 -4.82 32.34
N GLY A 202 -12.73 -5.49 31.19
CA GLY A 202 -13.90 -6.01 30.47
C GLY A 202 -14.66 -5.01 29.60
N SER A 203 -14.25 -3.74 29.57
CA SER A 203 -14.89 -2.71 28.75
C SER A 203 -13.91 -1.67 28.20
N PHE A 204 -12.66 -2.06 27.97
CA PHE A 204 -11.66 -1.20 27.35
C PHE A 204 -12.01 -0.83 25.91
N LYS A 205 -11.75 0.43 25.55
CA LYS A 205 -12.02 0.98 24.22
C LYS A 205 -10.85 1.81 23.73
N ARG A 206 -10.45 1.61 22.49
CA ARG A 206 -9.46 2.47 21.81
C ARG A 206 -10.02 3.87 21.64
N THR A 207 -9.13 4.86 21.73
CA THR A 207 -9.48 6.26 21.51
C THR A 207 -9.02 6.75 20.14
N ALA A 208 -9.41 7.98 19.81
CA ALA A 208 -8.99 8.66 18.59
C ALA A 208 -7.52 9.16 18.63
N GLY A 209 -6.84 9.06 19.79
CA GLY A 209 -5.44 9.47 19.96
C GLY A 209 -4.40 8.54 19.33
N ARG A 210 -4.81 7.63 18.45
CA ARG A 210 -3.86 6.84 17.67
C ARG A 210 -2.95 7.77 16.88
N HIS A 211 -1.63 7.47 16.92
CA HIS A 211 -0.64 8.16 16.10
C HIS A 211 0.37 7.16 15.53
N ASP A 212 0.63 7.27 14.23
CA ASP A 212 1.57 6.41 13.53
C ASP A 212 2.84 7.21 13.20
N TYR A 213 4.00 6.67 13.60
CA TYR A 213 5.33 7.19 13.26
C TYR A 213 5.92 6.32 12.17
N ALA A 214 5.66 6.68 10.91
CA ALA A 214 6.16 5.96 9.77
C ALA A 214 7.67 6.17 9.56
N LEU A 215 8.31 5.22 8.90
CA LEU A 215 9.64 5.42 8.36
C LEU A 215 9.49 6.30 7.11
N LYS A 216 10.27 7.38 7.04
CA LYS A 216 10.33 8.23 5.85
C LYS A 216 11.11 7.55 4.74
N PRO A 217 10.77 7.79 3.47
CA PRO A 217 11.65 7.46 2.38
C PRO A 217 13.06 8.01 2.65
N PHE A 218 14.07 7.15 2.59
CA PHE A 218 15.45 7.52 2.93
C PHE A 218 16.16 8.33 1.83
N GLN A 219 15.53 8.48 0.67
CA GLN A 219 15.94 9.33 -0.42
C GLN A 219 14.72 10.02 -1.05
N PRO A 220 14.90 11.17 -1.73
CA PRO A 220 13.81 11.79 -2.49
C PRO A 220 13.25 10.85 -3.55
N THR A 221 11.94 10.77 -3.61
CA THR A 221 11.19 10.03 -4.63
C THR A 221 10.80 10.96 -5.80
N VAL A 222 10.19 10.39 -6.84
CA VAL A 222 9.63 11.18 -7.94
C VAL A 222 8.59 12.19 -7.42
N MET A 223 7.85 11.88 -6.34
CA MET A 223 6.91 12.82 -5.74
C MET A 223 7.61 14.10 -5.23
N ASN A 224 8.77 13.96 -4.56
CA ASN A 224 9.58 15.10 -4.14
C ASN A 224 10.02 15.93 -5.35
N THR A 225 10.51 15.28 -6.40
CA THR A 225 10.99 15.96 -7.62
C THR A 225 9.88 16.73 -8.32
N LEU A 226 8.66 16.18 -8.38
CA LEU A 226 7.48 16.87 -8.93
C LEU A 226 7.15 18.11 -8.10
N LYS A 227 7.02 17.96 -6.78
CA LYS A 227 6.72 19.04 -5.85
C LYS A 227 7.75 20.17 -5.94
N ASP A 228 9.04 19.84 -5.94
CA ASP A 228 10.13 20.79 -6.02
C ASP A 228 10.14 21.52 -7.38
N SER A 229 9.57 20.93 -8.41
CA SER A 229 9.35 21.52 -9.72
C SER A 229 8.06 22.34 -9.85
N GLY A 230 7.33 22.53 -8.76
CA GLY A 230 6.08 23.29 -8.72
C GLY A 230 4.86 22.57 -9.29
N LEU A 231 4.94 21.26 -9.41
CA LEU A 231 3.83 20.40 -9.87
C LEU A 231 3.01 19.87 -8.69
N ASP A 232 1.73 19.59 -8.94
CA ASP A 232 0.85 19.06 -7.93
C ASP A 232 1.07 17.55 -7.72
N VAL A 233 1.04 17.16 -6.45
CA VAL A 233 1.04 15.76 -6.01
C VAL A 233 -0.12 15.57 -5.05
N VAL A 234 -1.25 15.10 -5.59
CA VAL A 234 -2.49 14.89 -4.83
C VAL A 234 -2.53 13.46 -4.33
N ALA A 235 -2.27 13.28 -3.04
CA ALA A 235 -2.33 11.98 -2.36
C ALA A 235 -3.75 11.68 -1.90
N ILE A 236 -4.30 10.52 -2.31
CA ILE A 236 -5.66 10.08 -1.95
C ILE A 236 -5.57 8.75 -1.20
N GLY A 237 -6.32 8.63 -0.12
CA GLY A 237 -6.28 7.46 0.75
C GLY A 237 -5.05 7.49 1.66
N LYS A 238 -4.32 6.38 1.74
CA LYS A 238 -3.15 6.24 2.61
C LYS A 238 -1.81 6.71 2.01
N ILE A 239 -1.80 7.27 0.83
CA ILE A 239 -0.54 7.66 0.17
C ILE A 239 0.29 8.60 1.05
N SER A 240 -0.34 9.62 1.66
CA SER A 240 0.38 10.54 2.54
C SER A 240 1.01 9.82 3.75
N ASP A 241 0.34 8.82 4.31
CA ASP A 241 0.85 8.03 5.43
C ASP A 241 2.00 7.09 4.98
N ILE A 242 1.88 6.49 3.79
CA ILE A 242 2.90 5.57 3.22
C ILE A 242 4.22 6.31 2.96
N PHE A 243 4.15 7.58 2.56
CA PHE A 243 5.32 8.41 2.29
C PHE A 243 5.65 9.38 3.44
N ASP A 244 4.96 9.30 4.58
CA ASP A 244 5.11 10.24 5.71
C ASP A 244 5.00 11.71 5.27
N GLY A 245 4.12 12.01 4.32
CA GLY A 245 3.89 13.34 3.75
C GLY A 245 4.97 13.82 2.77
N GLU A 246 6.05 13.06 2.56
CA GLU A 246 7.13 13.46 1.68
C GLU A 246 6.67 13.58 0.21
N GLY A 247 6.97 14.71 -0.41
CA GLY A 247 6.59 14.99 -1.79
C GLY A 247 5.11 15.28 -2.03
N VAL A 248 4.25 15.25 -1.01
CA VAL A 248 2.81 15.51 -1.12
C VAL A 248 2.54 17.02 -1.11
N THR A 249 1.72 17.51 -2.05
CA THR A 249 1.25 18.91 -2.07
C THR A 249 -0.15 19.05 -1.48
N ARG A 250 -0.98 18.01 -1.62
CA ARG A 250 -2.34 17.94 -1.08
C ARG A 250 -2.69 16.51 -0.70
N SER A 251 -3.30 16.33 0.47
CA SER A 251 -3.73 15.03 0.97
C SER A 251 -5.25 14.99 1.14
N ILE A 252 -5.88 13.91 0.67
CA ILE A 252 -7.30 13.62 0.79
C ILE A 252 -7.45 12.26 1.48
N ARG A 253 -7.91 12.25 2.71
CA ARG A 253 -8.17 11.00 3.47
C ARG A 253 -9.46 10.36 2.99
N THR A 254 -9.49 9.04 3.02
CA THR A 254 -10.67 8.23 2.67
C THR A 254 -10.86 7.13 3.70
N ALA A 255 -12.11 6.74 3.91
CA ALA A 255 -12.48 5.71 4.87
C ALA A 255 -12.67 4.33 4.20
N SER A 256 -12.75 4.27 2.86
CA SER A 256 -12.99 3.05 2.10
C SER A 256 -12.50 3.17 0.65
N ASN A 257 -12.41 2.03 -0.05
CA ASN A 257 -12.13 2.01 -1.48
C ASN A 257 -13.19 2.79 -2.28
N SER A 258 -14.46 2.64 -1.93
CA SER A 258 -15.55 3.36 -2.60
C SER A 258 -15.38 4.87 -2.49
N GLU A 259 -15.12 5.39 -1.29
CA GLU A 259 -14.81 6.81 -1.10
C GLU A 259 -13.53 7.22 -1.85
N GLY A 260 -12.52 6.35 -1.91
CA GLY A 260 -11.31 6.60 -2.70
C GLY A 260 -11.60 6.84 -4.17
N MET A 261 -12.45 6.02 -4.77
CA MET A 261 -12.88 6.17 -6.16
C MET A 261 -13.74 7.43 -6.38
N GLU A 262 -14.61 7.77 -5.43
CA GLU A 262 -15.39 9.02 -5.47
C GLU A 262 -14.47 10.26 -5.44
N ARG A 263 -13.49 10.29 -4.51
CA ARG A 263 -12.52 11.39 -4.41
C ARG A 263 -11.64 11.50 -5.64
N LEU A 264 -11.20 10.38 -6.20
CA LEU A 264 -10.45 10.40 -7.47
C LEU A 264 -11.31 10.98 -8.61
N THR A 265 -12.58 10.59 -8.69
CA THR A 265 -13.53 11.11 -9.70
C THR A 265 -13.67 12.63 -9.58
N GLU A 266 -13.77 13.16 -8.36
CA GLU A 266 -13.80 14.60 -8.11
C GLU A 266 -12.50 15.28 -8.57
N VAL A 267 -11.34 14.73 -8.19
CA VAL A 267 -10.00 15.24 -8.57
C VAL A 267 -9.81 15.23 -10.08
N CYS A 268 -10.30 14.21 -10.80
CA CYS A 268 -10.28 14.18 -12.26
C CYS A 268 -11.08 15.33 -12.91
N GLY A 269 -12.06 15.88 -12.19
CA GLY A 269 -12.82 17.06 -12.62
C GLY A 269 -12.13 18.41 -12.34
N GLU A 270 -11.04 18.42 -11.57
CA GLU A 270 -10.32 19.63 -11.19
C GLU A 270 -9.26 20.04 -12.23
N SER A 271 -8.83 21.30 -12.18
CA SER A 271 -7.74 21.80 -13.03
C SER A 271 -6.43 21.86 -12.24
N PHE A 272 -5.48 21.00 -12.58
CA PHE A 272 -4.12 21.01 -12.04
C PHE A 272 -3.11 20.43 -13.05
N THR A 273 -1.84 20.52 -12.76
CA THR A 273 -0.77 19.88 -13.52
C THR A 273 0.11 19.07 -12.59
N GLY A 274 0.17 17.77 -12.80
CA GLY A 274 0.90 16.86 -11.93
C GLY A 274 0.24 15.49 -11.82
N ILE A 275 0.35 14.87 -10.65
CA ILE A 275 -0.21 13.54 -10.41
C ILE A 275 -1.31 13.56 -9.35
N SER A 276 -2.29 12.67 -9.48
CA SER A 276 -3.08 12.16 -8.37
C SER A 276 -2.71 10.70 -8.14
N PHE A 277 -2.53 10.35 -6.89
CA PHE A 277 -2.06 9.04 -6.49
C PHE A 277 -3.03 8.46 -5.44
N LEU A 278 -3.74 7.40 -5.79
CA LEU A 278 -4.76 6.75 -4.97
C LEU A 278 -4.30 5.37 -4.54
N ASN A 279 -4.40 5.08 -3.24
CA ASN A 279 -4.28 3.75 -2.68
C ASN A 279 -5.66 3.22 -2.26
N LEU A 280 -6.06 2.06 -2.78
CA LEU A 280 -7.30 1.35 -2.45
C LEU A 280 -6.99 0.23 -1.44
N VAL A 281 -6.88 0.60 -0.18
CA VAL A 281 -6.33 -0.22 0.90
C VAL A 281 -7.24 -1.37 1.36
N ASP A 282 -8.56 -1.29 1.12
CA ASP A 282 -9.51 -2.29 1.66
C ASP A 282 -9.25 -3.69 1.10
N PHE A 283 -8.77 -3.80 -0.13
CA PHE A 283 -8.42 -5.08 -0.74
C PHE A 283 -7.47 -5.87 0.16
N ASP A 284 -6.42 -5.22 0.62
CA ASP A 284 -5.43 -5.81 1.52
C ASP A 284 -5.94 -5.93 2.96
N ALA A 285 -6.34 -4.80 3.54
CA ALA A 285 -6.62 -4.70 4.98
C ALA A 285 -7.89 -5.46 5.41
N LEU A 286 -8.94 -5.48 4.57
CA LEU A 286 -10.21 -6.11 4.92
C LEU A 286 -10.33 -7.54 4.39
N TYR A 287 -9.67 -7.87 3.29
CA TYR A 287 -9.89 -9.14 2.60
C TYR A 287 -8.63 -9.98 2.46
N GLY A 288 -7.50 -9.40 2.05
CA GLY A 288 -6.23 -10.12 1.91
C GLY A 288 -5.77 -10.71 3.23
N HIS A 289 -5.48 -9.90 4.23
CA HIS A 289 -5.07 -10.33 5.56
C HIS A 289 -6.10 -11.20 6.30
N ARG A 290 -7.38 -11.03 5.99
CA ARG A 290 -8.47 -11.80 6.61
C ARG A 290 -8.79 -13.11 5.90
N ARG A 291 -8.08 -13.40 4.81
CA ARG A 291 -8.30 -14.61 4.01
C ARG A 291 -9.75 -14.77 3.56
N ASP A 292 -10.35 -13.68 3.09
CA ASP A 292 -11.70 -13.63 2.59
C ASP A 292 -11.74 -13.44 1.06
N PRO A 293 -11.58 -14.50 0.27
CA PRO A 293 -11.59 -14.41 -1.19
C PRO A 293 -12.94 -13.95 -1.74
N LYS A 294 -14.04 -14.25 -1.05
CA LYS A 294 -15.38 -13.85 -1.49
C LYS A 294 -15.59 -12.35 -1.34
N GLY A 295 -15.28 -11.80 -0.16
CA GLY A 295 -15.36 -10.35 0.08
C GLY A 295 -14.39 -9.58 -0.83
N TYR A 296 -13.20 -10.12 -1.07
CA TYR A 296 -12.21 -9.54 -1.97
C TYR A 296 -12.75 -9.48 -3.41
N GLY A 297 -13.33 -10.59 -3.92
CA GLY A 297 -13.94 -10.63 -5.25
C GLY A 297 -15.06 -9.60 -5.40
N GLN A 298 -15.95 -9.50 -4.41
CA GLN A 298 -17.01 -8.49 -4.41
C GLN A 298 -16.45 -7.07 -4.44
N ALA A 299 -15.42 -6.77 -3.66
CA ALA A 299 -14.78 -5.45 -3.64
C ALA A 299 -14.13 -5.11 -4.99
N LEU A 300 -13.54 -6.09 -5.70
CA LEU A 300 -13.01 -5.92 -7.05
C LEU A 300 -14.11 -5.60 -8.06
N GLU A 301 -15.24 -6.27 -8.00
CA GLU A 301 -16.40 -5.99 -8.87
C GLU A 301 -17.02 -4.61 -8.59
N GLU A 302 -17.09 -4.21 -7.32
CA GLU A 302 -17.53 -2.87 -6.92
C GLU A 302 -16.58 -1.77 -7.45
N TYR A 303 -15.26 -2.00 -7.37
CA TYR A 303 -14.26 -1.13 -7.97
C TYR A 303 -14.46 -1.01 -9.49
N ASP A 304 -14.61 -2.13 -10.19
CA ASP A 304 -14.81 -2.14 -11.64
C ASP A 304 -16.08 -1.38 -12.03
N ALA A 305 -17.16 -1.50 -11.25
CA ALA A 305 -18.40 -0.78 -11.48
C ALA A 305 -18.28 0.73 -11.24
N GLN A 306 -17.35 1.19 -10.40
CA GLN A 306 -17.10 2.62 -10.16
C GLN A 306 -16.11 3.24 -11.16
N LEU A 307 -15.26 2.43 -11.80
CA LEU A 307 -14.23 2.90 -12.73
C LEU A 307 -14.77 3.74 -13.90
N PRO A 308 -15.95 3.47 -14.50
CA PRO A 308 -16.51 4.32 -15.55
C PRO A 308 -16.64 5.80 -15.16
N ALA A 309 -16.99 6.11 -13.92
CA ALA A 309 -17.11 7.49 -13.44
C ALA A 309 -15.77 8.25 -13.50
N VAL A 310 -14.67 7.56 -13.24
CA VAL A 310 -13.32 8.11 -13.43
C VAL A 310 -13.02 8.29 -14.91
N LEU A 311 -13.23 7.23 -15.73
CA LEU A 311 -12.91 7.24 -17.15
C LEU A 311 -13.65 8.36 -17.90
N ASP A 312 -14.92 8.63 -17.52
CA ASP A 312 -15.76 9.67 -18.13
C ASP A 312 -15.28 11.10 -17.83
N LYS A 313 -14.46 11.29 -16.79
CA LYS A 313 -13.85 12.57 -16.42
C LYS A 313 -12.52 12.83 -17.11
N LEU A 314 -11.87 11.79 -17.62
CA LEU A 314 -10.59 11.92 -18.29
C LEU A 314 -10.73 12.63 -19.64
N THR A 315 -9.72 13.43 -19.95
CA THR A 315 -9.56 14.11 -21.24
C THR A 315 -8.36 13.54 -21.99
N GLU A 316 -8.15 13.96 -23.22
CA GLU A 316 -6.95 13.60 -24.00
C GLU A 316 -5.62 14.06 -23.35
N ASP A 317 -5.69 15.00 -22.39
CA ASP A 317 -4.54 15.47 -21.63
C ASP A 317 -4.25 14.63 -20.39
N ASP A 318 -5.01 13.56 -20.16
CA ASP A 318 -4.90 12.71 -18.97
C ASP A 318 -4.36 11.33 -19.33
N LEU A 319 -3.53 10.80 -18.44
CA LEU A 319 -3.08 9.41 -18.43
C LEU A 319 -3.54 8.75 -17.14
N LEU A 320 -4.23 7.62 -17.27
CA LEU A 320 -4.56 6.75 -16.15
C LEU A 320 -3.60 5.57 -16.12
N ILE A 321 -3.02 5.29 -14.96
CA ILE A 321 -2.22 4.09 -14.69
C ILE A 321 -2.90 3.34 -13.56
N VAL A 322 -3.21 2.06 -13.76
CA VAL A 322 -3.74 1.16 -12.74
C VAL A 322 -2.76 0.03 -12.52
N THR A 323 -2.37 -0.17 -11.28
CA THR A 323 -1.42 -1.23 -10.88
C THR A 323 -1.71 -1.72 -9.46
N ALA A 324 -0.84 -2.53 -8.91
CA ALA A 324 -0.80 -2.92 -7.50
C ALA A 324 0.63 -2.75 -6.96
N ASP A 325 0.82 -2.93 -5.67
CA ASP A 325 2.08 -2.75 -4.97
C ASP A 325 2.70 -4.07 -4.50
N HIS A 326 1.91 -5.12 -4.36
CA HIS A 326 2.30 -6.51 -4.03
C HIS A 326 1.12 -7.44 -4.25
N GLY A 327 1.22 -8.71 -3.87
CA GLY A 327 0.12 -9.65 -3.74
C GLY A 327 -0.28 -9.88 -2.29
N ASN A 328 -1.45 -10.42 -2.07
CA ASN A 328 -1.91 -10.98 -0.80
C ASN A 328 -3.01 -12.00 -1.06
N ASP A 329 -2.60 -13.18 -1.52
CA ASP A 329 -3.50 -14.25 -1.93
C ASP A 329 -4.35 -14.74 -0.74
N PRO A 330 -5.67 -14.48 -0.74
CA PRO A 330 -6.52 -14.83 0.38
C PRO A 330 -6.78 -16.33 0.53
N THR A 331 -6.33 -17.14 -0.43
CA THR A 331 -6.42 -18.60 -0.37
C THR A 331 -5.13 -19.23 0.15
N TYR A 332 -4.06 -18.44 0.26
CA TYR A 332 -2.76 -18.90 0.72
C TYR A 332 -2.70 -19.01 2.25
N SER A 333 -1.79 -19.83 2.76
CA SER A 333 -1.60 -20.03 4.19
C SER A 333 -1.01 -18.80 4.90
N GLY A 334 -1.28 -18.63 6.17
CA GLY A 334 -0.79 -17.51 6.96
C GLY A 334 -1.59 -16.23 6.68
N THR A 335 -1.03 -15.07 7.03
CA THR A 335 -1.67 -13.75 6.87
C THR A 335 -0.74 -12.73 6.20
N ASP A 336 0.44 -13.16 5.77
CA ASP A 336 1.43 -12.30 5.14
C ASP A 336 1.10 -12.02 3.66
N HIS A 337 1.71 -10.97 3.13
CA HIS A 337 1.67 -10.64 1.70
C HIS A 337 2.35 -11.72 0.86
N THR A 338 2.04 -11.76 -0.42
CA THR A 338 2.61 -12.73 -1.36
C THR A 338 3.40 -12.03 -2.47
N ARG A 339 4.56 -12.64 -2.83
CA ARG A 339 5.47 -12.11 -3.84
C ARG A 339 4.97 -12.45 -5.24
N GLU A 340 4.32 -11.49 -5.88
CA GLU A 340 3.64 -11.70 -7.15
C GLU A 340 4.04 -10.65 -8.21
N PHE A 341 3.82 -10.99 -9.47
CA PHE A 341 3.65 -9.97 -10.49
C PHE A 341 2.44 -9.10 -10.17
N VAL A 342 2.48 -7.85 -10.57
CA VAL A 342 1.35 -6.93 -10.49
C VAL A 342 0.90 -6.49 -11.88
N PRO A 343 -0.40 -6.19 -12.08
CA PRO A 343 -0.90 -5.70 -13.36
C PRO A 343 -0.37 -4.29 -13.65
N LEU A 344 -0.20 -3.98 -14.93
CA LEU A 344 0.04 -2.63 -15.43
C LEU A 344 -0.97 -2.35 -16.53
N ILE A 345 -1.94 -1.49 -16.24
CA ILE A 345 -2.94 -1.03 -17.21
C ILE A 345 -2.75 0.48 -17.39
N VAL A 346 -2.63 0.91 -18.63
CA VAL A 346 -2.40 2.32 -18.96
C VAL A 346 -3.43 2.78 -19.98
N TYR A 347 -4.19 3.80 -19.64
CA TYR A 347 -5.28 4.29 -20.48
C TYR A 347 -5.25 5.83 -20.62
N SER A 348 -5.65 6.28 -21.78
CA SER A 348 -6.00 7.68 -22.07
C SER A 348 -7.09 7.73 -23.14
N PRO A 349 -8.03 8.68 -23.07
CA PRO A 349 -8.97 8.92 -24.20
C PRO A 349 -8.27 9.20 -25.53
N ARG A 350 -7.01 9.60 -25.51
CA ARG A 350 -6.15 9.83 -26.68
C ARG A 350 -5.83 8.54 -27.45
N PHE A 351 -5.83 7.39 -26.77
CA PHE A 351 -5.46 6.13 -27.38
C PHE A 351 -6.58 5.62 -28.28
N LYS A 352 -6.24 5.25 -29.52
CA LYS A 352 -7.18 4.64 -30.46
C LYS A 352 -7.38 3.15 -30.13
N GLU A 353 -6.28 2.49 -29.76
CA GLU A 353 -6.25 1.10 -29.34
C GLU A 353 -5.07 0.91 -28.38
N GLY A 354 -5.19 -0.08 -27.51
CA GLY A 354 -4.11 -0.50 -26.64
C GLY A 354 -3.36 -1.70 -27.21
N ARG A 355 -2.20 -1.97 -26.62
CA ARG A 355 -1.39 -3.14 -26.96
C ARG A 355 -0.61 -3.61 -25.74
N GLU A 356 -0.05 -4.80 -25.87
CA GLU A 356 0.80 -5.35 -24.81
C GLU A 356 2.08 -4.52 -24.64
N LEU A 357 2.41 -4.22 -23.37
CA LEU A 357 3.69 -3.67 -22.97
C LEU A 357 4.64 -4.81 -22.58
N PRO A 358 5.93 -4.71 -22.88
CA PRO A 358 6.91 -5.69 -22.41
C PRO A 358 6.88 -5.81 -20.88
N LEU A 359 7.23 -6.99 -20.36
CA LEU A 359 7.43 -7.21 -18.94
C LEU A 359 8.34 -6.13 -18.34
N ARG A 360 7.91 -5.49 -17.25
CA ARG A 360 8.70 -4.54 -16.47
C ARG A 360 9.38 -5.27 -15.32
N LEU A 361 10.69 -5.08 -15.19
CA LEU A 361 11.51 -5.74 -14.17
C LEU A 361 11.63 -4.93 -12.88
N THR A 362 10.90 -3.81 -12.79
CA THR A 362 10.79 -2.97 -11.60
C THR A 362 9.52 -2.13 -11.65
N PHE A 363 8.91 -1.90 -10.50
CA PHE A 363 7.80 -0.93 -10.36
C PHE A 363 8.26 0.52 -10.61
N ALA A 364 9.56 0.80 -10.47
CA ALA A 364 10.14 2.12 -10.69
C ALA A 364 9.96 2.64 -12.13
N ASP A 365 9.62 1.77 -13.09
CA ASP A 365 9.27 2.18 -14.45
C ASP A 365 8.06 3.12 -14.48
N VAL A 366 7.14 3.00 -13.52
CA VAL A 366 6.00 3.92 -13.36
C VAL A 366 6.50 5.31 -12.98
N GLY A 367 7.30 5.42 -11.93
CA GLY A 367 7.89 6.70 -11.49
C GLY A 367 8.77 7.33 -12.58
N ALA A 368 9.57 6.53 -13.27
CA ALA A 368 10.38 7.01 -14.39
C ALA A 368 9.50 7.56 -15.53
N THR A 369 8.36 6.92 -15.83
CA THR A 369 7.40 7.39 -16.84
C THR A 369 6.74 8.70 -16.42
N VAL A 370 6.37 8.83 -15.14
CA VAL A 370 5.82 10.07 -14.58
C VAL A 370 6.85 11.20 -14.70
N ALA A 371 8.09 10.97 -14.26
CA ALA A 371 9.15 11.96 -14.32
C ALA A 371 9.48 12.38 -15.76
N ASP A 372 9.56 11.44 -16.69
CA ASP A 372 9.77 11.68 -18.12
C ASP A 372 8.65 12.53 -18.73
N ASN A 373 7.38 12.20 -18.40
CA ASN A 373 6.24 12.98 -18.90
C ASN A 373 6.29 14.45 -18.48
N PHE A 374 6.72 14.74 -17.28
CA PHE A 374 6.79 16.12 -16.78
C PHE A 374 8.15 16.80 -17.02
N GLY A 375 9.10 16.11 -17.65
CA GLY A 375 10.43 16.64 -17.93
C GLY A 375 11.23 16.98 -16.67
N VAL A 376 10.96 16.28 -15.56
CA VAL A 376 11.70 16.42 -14.29
C VAL A 376 12.81 15.38 -14.18
N LYS A 377 13.65 15.49 -13.16
CA LYS A 377 14.75 14.55 -12.92
C LYS A 377 14.22 13.11 -12.80
N LEU A 378 14.75 12.23 -13.63
CA LEU A 378 14.45 10.80 -13.56
C LEU A 378 14.96 10.18 -12.26
N PRO A 379 14.27 9.19 -11.71
CA PRO A 379 14.78 8.41 -10.58
C PRO A 379 16.01 7.59 -11.00
N GLU A 380 16.79 7.14 -10.03
CA GLU A 380 17.97 6.30 -10.27
C GLU A 380 17.58 4.93 -10.88
N HIS A 381 16.45 4.41 -10.47
CA HIS A 381 15.91 3.13 -10.95
C HIS A 381 14.68 3.37 -11.82
N GLY A 382 14.45 2.43 -12.74
CA GLY A 382 13.30 2.45 -13.65
C GLY A 382 13.62 3.02 -15.03
N LYS A 383 12.80 2.61 -15.99
CA LYS A 383 12.84 3.06 -17.38
C LYS A 383 11.46 3.51 -17.82
N SER A 384 11.37 4.73 -18.33
CA SER A 384 10.12 5.26 -18.85
C SER A 384 9.60 4.41 -20.03
N PHE A 385 8.31 4.09 -19.99
CA PHE A 385 7.58 3.49 -21.09
C PHE A 385 6.72 4.52 -21.86
N LEU A 386 6.89 5.81 -21.58
CA LEU A 386 6.09 6.87 -22.22
C LEU A 386 6.11 6.81 -23.74
N LYS A 387 7.27 6.51 -24.34
CA LYS A 387 7.41 6.39 -25.81
C LYS A 387 6.68 5.19 -26.37
N GLU A 388 6.48 4.14 -25.58
CA GLU A 388 5.76 2.94 -25.99
C GLU A 388 4.24 3.15 -26.04
N LEU A 389 3.73 4.22 -25.38
CA LEU A 389 2.33 4.63 -25.40
C LEU A 389 1.96 5.47 -26.63
N SER A 390 2.93 5.86 -27.43
CA SER A 390 2.68 6.56 -28.68
C SER A 390 2.38 5.52 -29.74
N ALA A 391 1.16 5.51 -30.27
CA ALA A 391 0.87 4.80 -31.51
C ALA A 391 1.59 5.51 -32.65
N GLU A 392 2.49 4.85 -33.35
CA GLU A 392 2.81 5.21 -34.73
C GLU A 392 1.70 4.71 -35.65
#